data_7a4fd87d8d2f785bf05d8f5e7ad0dc6b
#
_entry.id   7a4fd87d8d2f785bf05d8f5e7ad0dc6b
#
_cell.length_a   1.000
_cell.length_b   1.000
_cell.length_c   1.000
_cell.angle_alpha   90.00
_cell.angle_beta   90.00
_cell.angle_gamma   90.00
#
_symmetry.space_group_name_H-M   'P 1'
#
loop_
_entity.id
_entity.type
_entity.pdbx_description
1 polymer ?
#
loop_
_entity_poly.entity_id
_entity_poly.type
_entity_poly.pdbx_seq_one_letter_code
_entity_poly.pdbx_strand_id
1 'polypeptide(L)'
;FDKDGNQFTGECYTDKDGNPHYFKEDGTMIYNDWYFDGDWTYYLQADGTPMKDRLTYHPDGEHIIYLDKKGHEVFNNFQYCPSVGYTCYFDSQGYLYKDQITFVGNRVYYLNANGKMEDSGWFQFANGRDYGYANANGTLFTQGFSYDPYGRVVFYHWNGMVARGLISDGVYYYNMDADDGHYLGQFPVR
;
A
#
# COMPACT_ATOMS: atom_id res chain seq x y z
N PHE A 1 -37.51 -2.54 -14.19
CA PHE A 1 -38.88 -2.72 -13.66
C PHE A 1 -38.91 -3.97 -12.79
N ASP A 2 -39.64 -3.88 -11.68
CA ASP A 2 -39.88 -5.03 -10.81
C ASP A 2 -40.94 -5.97 -11.41
N LYS A 3 -41.26 -7.06 -10.67
CA LYS A 3 -42.26 -8.04 -11.12
C LYS A 3 -43.67 -7.46 -11.32
N ASP A 4 -43.96 -6.33 -10.68
CA ASP A 4 -45.24 -5.63 -10.74
C ASP A 4 -45.25 -4.53 -11.82
N GLY A 5 -44.17 -4.38 -12.57
CA GLY A 5 -44.01 -3.40 -13.63
C GLY A 5 -43.58 -2.01 -13.18
N ASN A 6 -43.18 -1.84 -11.90
CA ASN A 6 -42.71 -0.56 -11.37
C ASN A 6 -41.25 -0.37 -11.70
N GLN A 7 -40.86 0.87 -12.04
CA GLN A 7 -39.50 1.24 -12.28
C GLN A 7 -38.68 1.27 -10.98
N PHE A 8 -37.47 0.68 -11.02
CA PHE A 8 -36.53 0.78 -9.89
C PHE A 8 -36.05 2.21 -9.74
N THR A 9 -36.11 2.75 -8.52
CA THR A 9 -35.65 4.09 -8.18
C THR A 9 -34.94 4.09 -6.84
N GLY A 10 -33.74 4.65 -6.79
CA GLY A 10 -32.97 4.82 -5.55
C GLY A 10 -32.63 3.53 -4.82
N GLU A 11 -32.63 2.39 -5.49
CA GLU A 11 -32.49 1.09 -4.86
C GLU A 11 -31.56 0.14 -5.63
N CYS A 12 -31.22 -0.98 -4.97
CA CYS A 12 -30.42 -2.05 -5.54
C CYS A 12 -31.35 -3.16 -6.04
N TYR A 13 -31.07 -3.65 -7.25
CA TYR A 13 -31.73 -4.83 -7.81
C TYR A 13 -30.68 -5.92 -8.07
N THR A 14 -30.96 -7.14 -7.62
CA THR A 14 -30.11 -8.30 -7.89
C THR A 14 -30.71 -9.08 -9.06
N ASP A 15 -29.92 -9.28 -10.13
CA ASP A 15 -30.39 -10.01 -11.31
C ASP A 15 -30.40 -11.53 -11.05
N LYS A 16 -30.83 -12.29 -12.07
CA LYS A 16 -30.94 -13.77 -12.00
C LYS A 16 -29.61 -14.47 -11.76
N ASP A 17 -28.50 -13.82 -12.10
CA ASP A 17 -27.15 -14.37 -11.93
C ASP A 17 -26.54 -13.97 -10.57
N GLY A 18 -27.30 -13.27 -9.73
CA GLY A 18 -26.85 -12.81 -8.41
C GLY A 18 -26.06 -11.52 -8.41
N ASN A 19 -26.05 -10.77 -9.54
CA ASN A 19 -25.30 -9.53 -9.66
C ASN A 19 -26.17 -8.34 -9.26
N PRO A 20 -25.67 -7.44 -8.38
CA PRO A 20 -26.42 -6.24 -8.01
C PRO A 20 -26.35 -5.16 -9.09
N HIS A 21 -27.44 -4.43 -9.25
CA HIS A 21 -27.54 -3.24 -10.08
C HIS A 21 -28.14 -2.13 -9.24
N TYR A 22 -27.65 -0.91 -9.39
CA TYR A 22 -28.04 0.22 -8.57
C TYR A 22 -28.71 1.28 -9.43
N PHE A 23 -29.77 1.89 -8.91
CA PHE A 23 -30.60 2.86 -9.61
C PHE A 23 -30.66 4.17 -8.86
N LYS A 24 -30.59 5.29 -9.59
CA LYS A 24 -30.78 6.62 -9.05
C LYS A 24 -32.26 6.86 -8.74
N GLU A 25 -32.54 7.95 -8.02
CA GLU A 25 -33.91 8.34 -7.68
C GLU A 25 -34.78 8.55 -8.91
N ASP A 26 -34.22 8.95 -10.05
CA ASP A 26 -34.91 9.12 -11.31
C ASP A 26 -35.14 7.83 -12.09
N GLY A 27 -34.72 6.68 -11.54
CA GLY A 27 -34.85 5.37 -12.17
C GLY A 27 -33.75 5.02 -13.16
N THR A 28 -32.75 5.87 -13.34
CA THR A 28 -31.61 5.60 -14.22
C THR A 28 -30.65 4.63 -13.54
N MET A 29 -30.25 3.55 -14.25
CA MET A 29 -29.23 2.63 -13.75
C MET A 29 -27.86 3.32 -13.70
N ILE A 30 -27.14 3.10 -12.61
CA ILE A 30 -25.78 3.61 -12.46
C ILE A 30 -24.82 2.63 -13.17
N TYR A 31 -23.99 3.17 -14.07
CA TYR A 31 -22.98 2.39 -14.80
C TYR A 31 -21.80 3.27 -15.16
N ASN A 32 -20.62 2.67 -15.34
CA ASN A 32 -19.36 3.39 -15.59
C ASN A 32 -19.12 4.53 -14.60
N ASP A 33 -19.45 4.30 -13.33
CA ASP A 33 -19.40 5.36 -12.31
C ASP A 33 -19.24 4.76 -10.92
N TRP A 34 -18.91 5.63 -9.99
CA TRP A 34 -18.79 5.31 -8.57
C TRP A 34 -20.17 5.21 -7.92
N TYR A 35 -20.25 4.35 -6.90
CA TYR A 35 -21.41 4.24 -6.04
C TYR A 35 -20.97 4.06 -4.59
N PHE A 36 -21.51 4.87 -3.68
CA PHE A 36 -21.28 4.78 -2.24
C PHE A 36 -22.61 4.41 -1.57
N ASP A 37 -22.61 3.27 -0.84
CA ASP A 37 -23.84 2.74 -0.20
C ASP A 37 -24.04 3.21 1.24
N GLY A 38 -23.21 4.10 1.74
CA GLY A 38 -23.16 4.57 3.11
C GLY A 38 -22.03 3.96 3.94
N ASP A 39 -21.53 2.80 3.54
CA ASP A 39 -20.42 2.09 4.21
C ASP A 39 -19.24 1.85 3.29
N TRP A 40 -19.49 1.51 2.03
CA TRP A 40 -18.47 1.09 1.06
C TRP A 40 -18.60 1.80 -0.27
N THR A 41 -17.47 1.96 -0.95
CA THR A 41 -17.40 2.56 -2.29
C THR A 41 -17.18 1.47 -3.33
N TYR A 42 -18.00 1.49 -4.38
CA TYR A 42 -17.97 0.56 -5.52
C TYR A 42 -17.70 1.33 -6.79
N TYR A 43 -17.07 0.66 -7.75
CA TYR A 43 -17.08 1.15 -9.14
C TYR A 43 -17.94 0.25 -9.99
N LEU A 44 -18.98 0.82 -10.60
CA LEU A 44 -19.96 0.08 -11.40
C LEU A 44 -19.50 0.05 -12.85
N GLN A 45 -19.45 -1.14 -13.42
CA GLN A 45 -19.00 -1.37 -14.79
C GLN A 45 -20.05 -0.94 -15.81
N ALA A 46 -19.74 -1.12 -17.11
CA ALA A 46 -20.65 -0.74 -18.19
C ALA A 46 -22.01 -1.44 -18.12
N ASP A 47 -22.05 -2.68 -17.58
CA ASP A 47 -23.29 -3.44 -17.38
C ASP A 47 -23.98 -3.12 -16.05
N GLY A 48 -23.45 -2.19 -15.27
CA GLY A 48 -23.97 -1.80 -13.96
C GLY A 48 -23.52 -2.67 -12.79
N THR A 49 -22.76 -3.74 -13.03
CA THR A 49 -22.28 -4.61 -11.95
C THR A 49 -21.01 -4.07 -11.32
N PRO A 50 -20.80 -4.29 -9.99
CA PRO A 50 -19.57 -3.85 -9.34
C PRO A 50 -18.34 -4.56 -9.89
N MET A 51 -17.27 -3.80 -10.10
CA MET A 51 -15.95 -4.34 -10.38
C MET A 51 -15.40 -4.99 -9.12
N LYS A 52 -14.85 -6.21 -9.23
CA LYS A 52 -14.37 -7.00 -8.09
C LYS A 52 -12.99 -7.58 -8.36
N ASP A 53 -12.20 -7.67 -7.29
CA ASP A 53 -10.87 -8.28 -7.27
C ASP A 53 -10.01 -7.79 -8.44
N ARG A 54 -9.90 -6.48 -8.55
CA ARG A 54 -9.20 -5.86 -9.68
C ARG A 54 -8.32 -4.70 -9.27
N LEU A 55 -7.06 -4.80 -9.68
CA LEU A 55 -6.10 -3.70 -9.69
C LEU A 55 -6.25 -2.98 -11.02
N THR A 56 -6.62 -1.71 -11.01
CA THR A 56 -6.93 -0.97 -12.23
C THR A 56 -6.60 0.51 -12.08
N TYR A 57 -6.61 1.21 -13.22
CA TYR A 57 -6.50 2.66 -13.17
C TYR A 57 -7.80 3.29 -12.69
N HIS A 58 -7.64 4.33 -11.84
CA HIS A 58 -8.71 5.26 -11.54
C HIS A 58 -9.18 5.92 -12.84
N PRO A 59 -10.47 6.32 -12.95
CA PRO A 59 -10.96 7.03 -14.15
C PRO A 59 -10.18 8.28 -14.56
N ASP A 60 -9.36 8.86 -13.65
CA ASP A 60 -8.46 9.98 -13.99
C ASP A 60 -7.32 9.57 -14.94
N GLY A 61 -7.12 8.27 -15.17
CA GLY A 61 -6.08 7.74 -16.05
C GLY A 61 -4.66 7.79 -15.47
N GLU A 62 -4.51 8.26 -14.24
CA GLU A 62 -3.18 8.48 -13.61
C GLU A 62 -2.95 7.54 -12.42
N HIS A 63 -3.89 7.50 -11.47
CA HIS A 63 -3.74 6.75 -10.24
C HIS A 63 -4.21 5.31 -10.39
N ILE A 64 -3.64 4.41 -9.60
CA ILE A 64 -4.00 2.99 -9.56
C ILE A 64 -4.77 2.74 -8.27
N ILE A 65 -5.87 2.00 -8.38
CA ILE A 65 -6.78 1.67 -7.29
C ILE A 65 -7.03 0.16 -7.25
N TYR A 66 -7.65 -0.32 -6.17
CA TYR A 66 -8.05 -1.72 -6.05
C TYR A 66 -9.48 -1.83 -5.54
N LEU A 67 -10.27 -2.65 -6.22
CA LEU A 67 -11.60 -3.10 -5.79
C LEU A 67 -11.43 -4.54 -5.28
N ASP A 68 -11.84 -4.81 -4.04
CA ASP A 68 -11.65 -6.11 -3.43
C ASP A 68 -12.65 -7.16 -3.94
N LYS A 69 -12.63 -8.35 -3.35
CA LYS A 69 -13.51 -9.45 -3.78
C LYS A 69 -14.99 -9.16 -3.60
N LYS A 70 -15.32 -8.20 -2.74
CA LYS A 70 -16.70 -7.76 -2.49
C LYS A 70 -17.07 -6.54 -3.32
N GLY A 71 -16.14 -6.02 -4.12
CA GLY A 71 -16.31 -4.79 -4.88
C GLY A 71 -16.01 -3.52 -4.10
N HIS A 72 -15.54 -3.62 -2.86
CA HIS A 72 -15.22 -2.47 -2.02
C HIS A 72 -13.88 -1.88 -2.44
N GLU A 73 -13.82 -0.57 -2.67
CA GLU A 73 -12.55 0.11 -2.91
C GLU A 73 -11.71 0.10 -1.64
N VAL A 74 -10.40 -0.17 -1.79
CA VAL A 74 -9.47 -0.25 -0.67
C VAL A 74 -8.90 1.12 -0.37
N PHE A 75 -9.01 1.55 0.90
CA PHE A 75 -8.49 2.83 1.42
C PHE A 75 -7.67 2.57 2.67
N ASN A 76 -6.56 3.30 2.82
CA ASN A 76 -5.71 3.29 4.03
C ASN A 76 -5.38 1.88 4.51
N ASN A 77 -5.04 0.98 3.59
CA ASN A 77 -4.83 -0.41 3.97
C ASN A 77 -3.91 -1.12 2.98
N PHE A 78 -3.33 -2.22 3.48
CA PHE A 78 -2.66 -3.19 2.65
C PHE A 78 -3.66 -4.07 1.92
N GLN A 79 -3.28 -4.51 0.73
CA GLN A 79 -4.08 -5.42 -0.06
C GLN A 79 -3.16 -6.32 -0.89
N TYR A 80 -3.32 -7.64 -0.74
CA TYR A 80 -2.69 -8.59 -1.65
C TYR A 80 -3.40 -8.54 -3.00
N CYS A 81 -2.64 -8.34 -4.06
CA CYS A 81 -3.17 -8.19 -5.43
C CYS A 81 -2.78 -9.41 -6.26
N PRO A 82 -3.69 -10.37 -6.45
CA PRO A 82 -3.36 -11.62 -7.17
C PRO A 82 -2.83 -11.42 -8.58
N SER A 83 -3.30 -10.39 -9.29
CA SER A 83 -2.88 -10.12 -10.67
C SER A 83 -1.39 -9.81 -10.80
N VAL A 84 -0.76 -9.28 -9.76
CA VAL A 84 0.68 -8.96 -9.74
C VAL A 84 1.45 -9.87 -8.79
N GLY A 85 0.76 -10.61 -7.89
CA GLY A 85 1.36 -11.59 -7.00
C GLY A 85 2.08 -11.02 -5.77
N TYR A 86 1.73 -9.80 -5.35
CA TYR A 86 2.33 -9.18 -4.17
C TYR A 86 1.37 -8.23 -3.45
N THR A 87 1.76 -7.84 -2.23
CA THR A 87 0.98 -6.91 -1.41
C THR A 87 1.32 -5.47 -1.76
N CYS A 88 0.28 -4.65 -1.88
CA CYS A 88 0.33 -3.21 -2.11
C CYS A 88 -0.29 -2.46 -0.94
N TYR A 89 -0.12 -1.15 -0.90
CA TYR A 89 -0.80 -0.26 0.05
C TYR A 89 -1.50 0.85 -0.72
N PHE A 90 -2.73 1.16 -0.29
CA PHE A 90 -3.56 2.21 -0.90
C PHE A 90 -3.82 3.30 0.14
N ASP A 91 -3.70 4.56 -0.27
CA ASP A 91 -3.79 5.72 0.62
C ASP A 91 -5.23 6.11 0.95
N SER A 92 -5.42 7.25 1.59
CA SER A 92 -6.75 7.75 2.00
C SER A 92 -7.68 8.05 0.82
N GLN A 93 -7.14 8.20 -0.38
CA GLN A 93 -7.91 8.41 -1.61
C GLN A 93 -8.06 7.12 -2.41
N GLY A 94 -7.51 6.01 -1.91
CA GLY A 94 -7.49 4.73 -2.61
C GLY A 94 -6.35 4.58 -3.60
N TYR A 95 -5.39 5.50 -3.65
CA TYR A 95 -4.31 5.48 -4.62
C TYR A 95 -3.15 4.60 -4.16
N LEU A 96 -2.60 3.85 -5.10
CA LEU A 96 -1.45 2.97 -4.86
C LEU A 96 -0.22 3.77 -4.44
N TYR A 97 0.41 3.37 -3.34
CA TYR A 97 1.71 3.89 -2.95
C TYR A 97 2.83 3.30 -3.81
N LYS A 98 3.70 4.17 -4.32
CA LYS A 98 4.94 3.79 -5.01
C LYS A 98 6.10 4.58 -4.41
N ASP A 99 7.22 3.88 -4.17
CA ASP A 99 8.40 4.49 -3.55
C ASP A 99 8.03 5.26 -2.28
N GLN A 100 7.35 4.57 -1.36
CA GLN A 100 6.80 5.19 -0.16
C GLN A 100 7.12 4.38 1.08
N ILE A 101 7.72 5.04 2.08
CA ILE A 101 7.84 4.50 3.43
C ILE A 101 6.52 4.76 4.15
N THR A 102 5.92 3.72 4.71
CA THR A 102 4.60 3.79 5.32
C THR A 102 4.67 3.34 6.77
N PHE A 103 4.04 4.12 7.66
CA PHE A 103 3.97 3.83 9.09
C PHE A 103 2.57 3.37 9.44
N VAL A 104 2.46 2.15 9.99
CA VAL A 104 1.19 1.59 10.47
C VAL A 104 1.37 1.19 11.92
N GLY A 105 0.77 1.95 12.83
CA GLY A 105 1.05 1.83 14.25
C GLY A 105 2.50 2.19 14.54
N ASN A 106 3.23 1.27 15.19
CA ASN A 106 4.66 1.42 15.47
C ASN A 106 5.55 0.64 14.49
N ARG A 107 4.98 0.17 13.38
CA ARG A 107 5.69 -0.61 12.36
C ARG A 107 5.93 0.21 11.11
N VAL A 108 7.02 -0.08 10.42
CA VAL A 108 7.44 0.62 9.21
C VAL A 108 7.51 -0.36 8.06
N TYR A 109 7.03 0.06 6.91
CA TYR A 109 6.97 -0.74 5.67
C TYR A 109 7.50 0.08 4.51
N TYR A 110 7.98 -0.59 3.47
CA TYR A 110 8.36 0.08 2.23
C TYR A 110 7.63 -0.52 1.04
N LEU A 111 6.95 0.35 0.30
CA LEU A 111 6.37 0.04 -1.01
C LEU A 111 7.34 0.55 -2.06
N ASN A 112 7.87 -0.34 -2.88
CA ASN A 112 8.91 0.00 -3.84
C ASN A 112 8.36 0.79 -5.05
N ALA A 113 9.21 1.07 -6.04
CA ALA A 113 8.85 1.86 -7.21
C ALA A 113 7.70 1.24 -8.04
N ASN A 114 7.47 -0.07 -7.89
CA ASN A 114 6.37 -0.79 -8.55
C ASN A 114 5.12 -0.92 -7.67
N GLY A 115 5.16 -0.39 -6.46
CA GLY A 115 4.09 -0.52 -5.48
C GLY A 115 4.11 -1.83 -4.71
N LYS A 116 5.16 -2.65 -4.86
CA LYS A 116 5.31 -3.90 -4.13
C LYS A 116 5.85 -3.65 -2.73
N MET A 117 5.19 -4.24 -1.71
CA MET A 117 5.73 -4.26 -0.35
C MET A 117 6.99 -5.13 -0.30
N GLU A 118 8.10 -4.57 0.17
CA GLU A 118 9.32 -5.33 0.39
C GLU A 118 9.15 -6.26 1.59
N ASP A 119 9.49 -7.55 1.44
CA ASP A 119 9.27 -8.57 2.46
C ASP A 119 10.31 -9.72 2.45
N SER A 120 11.42 -9.55 1.78
CA SER A 120 12.33 -10.66 1.50
C SER A 120 13.80 -10.34 1.83
N GLY A 121 14.04 -9.71 2.97
CA GLY A 121 15.39 -9.43 3.44
C GLY A 121 15.91 -8.07 2.99
N TRP A 122 17.19 -8.00 2.64
CA TRP A 122 17.79 -6.75 2.20
C TRP A 122 17.23 -6.31 0.87
N PHE A 123 16.96 -5.02 0.78
CA PHE A 123 16.46 -4.39 -0.44
C PHE A 123 17.07 -2.99 -0.57
N GLN A 124 17.06 -2.46 -1.79
CA GLN A 124 17.49 -1.10 -2.07
C GLN A 124 16.28 -0.21 -2.28
N PHE A 125 16.29 0.96 -1.63
CA PHE A 125 15.27 1.98 -1.88
C PHE A 125 15.37 2.50 -3.31
N ALA A 126 14.28 3.06 -3.83
CA ALA A 126 14.21 3.50 -5.23
C ALA A 126 15.21 4.61 -5.57
N ASN A 127 15.77 5.29 -4.57
CA ASN A 127 16.82 6.30 -4.80
C ASN A 127 18.14 5.69 -5.31
N GLY A 128 18.25 4.36 -5.37
CA GLY A 128 19.44 3.66 -5.87
C GLY A 128 20.65 3.70 -4.96
N ARG A 129 20.52 4.26 -3.76
CA ARG A 129 21.63 4.43 -2.81
C ARG A 129 21.35 3.79 -1.45
N ASP A 130 20.21 4.12 -0.84
CA ASP A 130 19.88 3.64 0.50
C ASP A 130 19.31 2.24 0.46
N TYR A 131 19.58 1.46 1.50
CA TYR A 131 19.05 0.10 1.62
C TYR A 131 18.52 -0.15 3.02
N GLY A 132 17.70 -1.19 3.14
CA GLY A 132 17.08 -1.62 4.39
C GLY A 132 16.92 -3.11 4.45
N TYR A 133 16.32 -3.59 5.54
CA TYR A 133 16.01 -5.01 5.73
C TYR A 133 14.52 -5.16 6.06
N ALA A 134 13.82 -5.98 5.27
CA ALA A 134 12.41 -6.28 5.45
C ALA A 134 12.21 -7.71 5.92
N ASN A 135 11.43 -7.88 7.00
CA ASN A 135 11.01 -9.18 7.47
C ASN A 135 9.96 -9.80 6.55
N ALA A 136 9.69 -11.10 6.71
CA ALA A 136 8.74 -11.81 5.86
C ALA A 136 7.31 -11.23 5.92
N ASN A 137 6.96 -10.55 7.01
CA ASN A 137 5.67 -9.88 7.15
C ASN A 137 5.66 -8.45 6.60
N GLY A 138 6.76 -8.02 5.98
CA GLY A 138 6.93 -6.67 5.41
C GLY A 138 7.44 -5.62 6.36
N THR A 139 7.51 -5.89 7.68
CA THR A 139 8.03 -4.90 8.63
C THR A 139 9.52 -4.68 8.44
N LEU A 140 9.94 -3.42 8.38
CA LEU A 140 11.35 -3.07 8.27
C LEU A 140 12.03 -3.15 9.64
N PHE A 141 13.28 -3.60 9.64
CA PHE A 141 14.13 -3.46 10.82
C PHE A 141 14.46 -1.97 10.99
N THR A 142 14.26 -1.42 12.20
CA THR A 142 14.43 0.00 12.50
C THR A 142 15.06 0.24 13.86
N GLN A 143 15.70 1.39 14.02
CA GLN A 143 16.18 1.90 15.30
C GLN A 143 17.12 0.93 16.03
N GLY A 144 18.05 0.34 15.32
CA GLY A 144 18.99 -0.58 15.96
C GLY A 144 20.17 -0.98 15.11
N PHE A 145 21.15 -1.59 15.77
CA PHE A 145 22.27 -2.23 15.09
C PHE A 145 21.86 -3.61 14.61
N SER A 146 22.30 -3.95 13.42
CA SER A 146 22.17 -5.28 12.84
C SER A 146 23.26 -5.47 11.79
N TYR A 147 23.02 -6.30 10.79
CA TYR A 147 24.02 -6.64 9.80
C TYR A 147 23.63 -6.21 8.41
N ASP A 148 24.63 -5.97 7.55
CA ASP A 148 24.48 -5.81 6.12
C ASP A 148 24.57 -7.16 5.40
N PRO A 149 24.35 -7.22 4.07
CA PRO A 149 24.44 -8.49 3.33
C PRO A 149 25.82 -9.17 3.39
N TYR A 150 26.87 -8.44 3.77
CA TYR A 150 28.23 -8.96 3.87
C TYR A 150 28.61 -9.35 5.30
N GLY A 151 27.65 -9.30 6.24
CA GLY A 151 27.86 -9.64 7.64
C GLY A 151 28.54 -8.57 8.47
N ARG A 152 28.63 -7.35 7.97
CA ARG A 152 29.21 -6.24 8.72
C ARG A 152 28.12 -5.53 9.54
N VAL A 153 28.49 -4.94 10.69
CA VAL A 153 27.56 -4.22 11.55
C VAL A 153 27.15 -2.89 10.91
N VAL A 154 25.85 -2.61 10.89
CA VAL A 154 25.26 -1.36 10.44
C VAL A 154 24.19 -0.92 11.43
N PHE A 155 23.77 0.34 11.35
CA PHE A 155 22.64 0.86 12.11
C PHE A 155 21.50 1.23 11.17
N TYR A 156 20.29 0.77 11.49
CA TYR A 156 19.09 1.13 10.74
C TYR A 156 18.36 2.25 11.47
N HIS A 157 18.06 3.33 10.75
CA HIS A 157 17.30 4.46 11.27
C HIS A 157 15.83 4.11 11.53
N TRP A 158 15.11 5.07 12.10
CA TRP A 158 13.66 4.96 12.35
C TRP A 158 12.84 4.72 11.09
N ASN A 159 13.34 5.13 9.93
CA ASN A 159 12.68 4.94 8.63
C ASN A 159 13.13 3.67 7.90
N GLY A 160 13.96 2.85 8.54
CA GLY A 160 14.48 1.60 7.95
C GLY A 160 15.70 1.76 7.06
N MET A 161 16.18 2.97 6.82
CA MET A 161 17.39 3.19 6.01
C MET A 161 18.66 2.99 6.85
N VAL A 162 19.71 2.45 6.24
CA VAL A 162 21.02 2.31 6.87
C VAL A 162 21.63 3.69 7.12
N ALA A 163 22.13 3.89 8.34
CA ALA A 163 22.80 5.12 8.74
C ALA A 163 24.19 5.22 8.12
N ARG A 164 24.58 6.45 7.77
CA ARG A 164 25.91 6.76 7.27
C ARG A 164 26.48 7.93 8.05
N GLY A 165 27.82 7.98 8.17
CA GLY A 165 28.48 9.05 8.88
C GLY A 165 28.41 8.86 10.40
N LEU A 166 28.47 9.96 11.12
CA LEU A 166 28.52 9.97 12.59
C LEU A 166 27.10 9.99 13.16
N ILE A 167 26.78 9.00 14.01
CA ILE A 167 25.52 8.93 14.75
C ILE A 167 25.81 8.85 16.25
N SER A 168 24.84 9.17 17.09
CA SER A 168 25.02 9.19 18.54
C SER A 168 23.78 8.71 19.29
N ASP A 169 24.00 7.98 20.39
CA ASP A 169 22.95 7.62 21.36
C ASP A 169 22.98 8.52 22.63
N GLY A 170 23.81 9.55 22.62
CA GLY A 170 24.02 10.44 23.77
C GLY A 170 25.13 9.96 24.72
N VAL A 171 25.61 8.74 24.56
CA VAL A 171 26.71 8.15 25.35
C VAL A 171 27.95 7.99 24.47
N TYR A 172 27.76 7.50 23.27
CA TYR A 172 28.83 7.31 22.29
C TYR A 172 28.45 7.96 20.96
N TYR A 173 29.50 8.37 20.23
CA TYR A 173 29.41 8.57 18.80
C TYR A 173 29.85 7.28 18.11
N TYR A 174 29.09 6.89 17.09
CA TYR A 174 29.38 5.73 16.25
C TYR A 174 29.72 6.22 14.85
N ASN A 175 30.90 5.82 14.39
CA ASN A 175 31.34 6.21 13.05
C ASN A 175 30.93 5.13 12.06
N MET A 176 29.94 5.46 11.24
CA MET A 176 29.44 4.58 10.18
C MET A 176 30.00 5.03 8.85
N ASP A 177 30.40 4.08 8.01
CA ASP A 177 31.01 4.39 6.72
C ASP A 177 30.11 5.33 5.90
N ALA A 178 30.71 6.32 5.26
CA ALA A 178 29.95 7.34 4.50
C ALA A 178 29.31 6.78 3.22
N ASP A 179 29.83 5.66 2.70
CA ASP A 179 29.31 5.07 1.46
C ASP A 179 28.30 3.96 1.72
N ASP A 180 28.64 2.98 2.57
CA ASP A 180 27.82 1.79 2.78
C ASP A 180 27.28 1.62 4.21
N GLY A 181 27.69 2.50 5.13
CA GLY A 181 27.17 2.54 6.49
C GLY A 181 27.78 1.53 7.45
N HIS A 182 28.75 0.70 7.05
CA HIS A 182 29.30 -0.27 7.99
C HIS A 182 30.06 0.39 9.14
N TYR A 183 30.03 -0.25 10.31
CA TYR A 183 30.62 0.26 11.55
C TYR A 183 32.14 0.36 11.46
N LEU A 184 32.69 1.53 11.77
CA LEU A 184 34.13 1.81 11.74
C LEU A 184 34.73 1.99 13.13
N GLY A 185 33.92 2.22 14.16
CA GLY A 185 34.37 2.46 15.52
C GLY A 185 33.48 3.43 16.29
N GLN A 186 33.80 3.65 17.56
CA GLN A 186 33.03 4.54 18.42
C GLN A 186 33.94 5.25 19.42
N PHE A 187 33.46 6.40 19.90
CA PHE A 187 34.14 7.16 20.95
C PHE A 187 33.13 7.86 21.83
N PRO A 188 33.45 8.12 23.12
CA PRO A 188 32.50 8.69 24.05
C PRO A 188 32.09 10.13 23.69
N VAL A 189 30.83 10.46 23.95
CA VAL A 189 30.33 11.83 23.99
C VAL A 189 30.75 12.42 25.31
N ARG A 190 31.31 13.63 25.33
CA ARG A 190 31.77 14.25 26.55
C ARG A 190 30.64 14.90 27.36
#